data_28ee97a6a07887925544219d6e103d21
#
_entry.id   28ee97a6a07887925544219d6e103d21
#
_cell.length_a   1.000
_cell.length_b   1.000
_cell.length_c   1.000
_cell.angle_alpha   90.00
_cell.angle_beta   90.00
_cell.angle_gamma   90.00
#
_symmetry.space_group_name_H-M   'P 1'
#
loop_
_entity.id
_entity.type
_entity.pdbx_description
1 polymer ?
#
loop_
_entity_poly.entity_id
_entity_poly.type
_entity_poly.pdbx_seq_one_letter_code
_entity_poly.pdbx_strand_id
1 'polypeptide(L)'
;MRPSCILAALALTSAFAAGPETVVVHTGTVTLHALLWRPQGRGPFPAVLLNHGSGRSREQLQRLGPYERQADILGPVFARHGYVFLYLFRRGVGLSADQGVSAEDLMDGESAAHGQEGRNALQLKLLETSQMSDALAGLAFLRALPEVDAHNVAAVGHSFGGSLTILLAERDPDLRAAVIFSGAGYSWDRSPRLRERLLAAVAHRAAPMFFIHAENDYSVTLGTALDARLQQLGKPHRLKIYPPIGQTVEDGHVFLYLGVSAWEPDVFAFLDELMRKRVR
;
A
#
# COMPACT_ATOMS: atom_id res chain seq x y z
N MET A 1 42.27 -29.73 -42.82
CA MET A 1 42.08 -29.13 -41.51
C MET A 1 40.78 -28.32 -41.53
N ARG A 2 39.73 -28.79 -40.90
CA ARG A 2 38.44 -28.08 -40.79
C ARG A 2 38.34 -27.49 -39.38
N PRO A 3 37.99 -26.19 -39.20
CA PRO A 3 37.80 -25.64 -37.86
C PRO A 3 36.44 -26.06 -37.30
N SER A 4 36.48 -26.66 -36.12
CA SER A 4 35.26 -26.97 -35.33
C SER A 4 34.75 -25.71 -34.67
N CYS A 5 33.59 -25.23 -35.08
CA CYS A 5 32.85 -24.19 -34.37
C CYS A 5 32.20 -24.81 -33.11
N ILE A 6 32.68 -24.39 -31.94
CA ILE A 6 32.03 -24.67 -30.66
C ILE A 6 30.91 -23.62 -30.48
N LEU A 7 29.64 -24.02 -30.63
CA LEU A 7 28.50 -23.26 -30.22
C LEU A 7 28.41 -23.27 -28.67
N ALA A 8 28.72 -22.17 -28.04
CA ALA A 8 28.41 -21.99 -26.64
C ALA A 8 26.90 -21.70 -26.48
N ALA A 9 26.14 -22.67 -26.00
CA ALA A 9 24.73 -22.48 -25.63
C ALA A 9 24.69 -21.65 -24.34
N LEU A 10 24.29 -20.36 -24.44
CA LEU A 10 23.89 -19.58 -23.28
C LEU A 10 22.58 -20.17 -22.76
N ALA A 11 22.66 -20.90 -21.66
CA ALA A 11 21.48 -21.26 -20.88
C ALA A 11 20.92 -20.00 -20.21
N LEU A 12 19.83 -19.45 -20.75
CA LEU A 12 19.00 -18.48 -20.06
C LEU A 12 18.32 -19.22 -18.91
N THR A 13 18.93 -19.20 -17.73
CA THR A 13 18.25 -19.56 -16.50
C THR A 13 17.24 -18.47 -16.18
N SER A 14 15.96 -18.72 -16.45
CA SER A 14 14.86 -17.94 -15.89
C SER A 14 14.88 -18.15 -14.38
N ALA A 15 15.66 -17.36 -13.66
CA ALA A 15 15.60 -17.36 -12.22
C ALA A 15 14.28 -16.70 -11.82
N PHE A 16 13.29 -17.51 -11.43
CA PHE A 16 12.10 -17.00 -10.75
C PHE A 16 12.56 -16.23 -9.50
N ALA A 17 11.94 -15.08 -9.22
CA ALA A 17 12.13 -14.39 -7.95
C ALA A 17 11.89 -15.41 -6.82
N ALA A 18 12.79 -15.47 -5.85
CA ALA A 18 12.58 -16.28 -4.65
C ALA A 18 11.25 -15.87 -4.01
N GLY A 19 10.53 -16.84 -3.41
CA GLY A 19 9.30 -16.54 -2.66
C GLY A 19 9.57 -15.53 -1.53
N PRO A 20 8.50 -15.08 -0.83
CA PRO A 20 8.67 -14.09 0.23
C PRO A 20 9.51 -14.62 1.38
N GLU A 21 10.30 -13.75 1.98
CA GLU A 21 10.92 -13.97 3.28
C GLU A 21 10.01 -13.41 4.36
N THR A 22 9.76 -14.20 5.42
CA THR A 22 9.09 -13.68 6.62
C THR A 22 10.12 -12.92 7.45
N VAL A 23 9.85 -11.63 7.72
CA VAL A 23 10.72 -10.75 8.48
C VAL A 23 9.99 -10.17 9.69
N VAL A 24 10.77 -9.69 10.65
CA VAL A 24 10.28 -9.10 11.91
C VAL A 24 10.53 -7.60 11.89
N VAL A 25 9.49 -6.82 12.25
CA VAL A 25 9.53 -5.36 12.36
C VAL A 25 9.15 -4.97 13.79
N HIS A 26 10.04 -4.32 14.52
CA HIS A 26 9.79 -3.87 15.88
C HIS A 26 9.22 -2.45 15.92
N THR A 27 8.16 -2.24 16.71
CA THR A 27 7.56 -0.94 16.99
C THR A 27 7.26 -0.81 18.48
N GLY A 28 8.13 -0.15 19.23
CA GLY A 28 8.08 -0.13 20.70
C GLY A 28 8.16 -1.55 21.27
N THR A 29 7.13 -1.96 22.01
CA THR A 29 7.04 -3.31 22.58
C THR A 29 6.34 -4.33 21.68
N VAL A 30 5.87 -3.91 20.50
CA VAL A 30 5.14 -4.78 19.57
C VAL A 30 6.10 -5.36 18.54
N THR A 31 5.96 -6.65 18.27
CA THR A 31 6.76 -7.39 17.28
C THR A 31 5.88 -7.77 16.11
N LEU A 32 5.94 -6.98 15.05
CA LEU A 32 5.17 -7.22 13.84
C LEU A 32 5.89 -8.18 12.91
N HIS A 33 5.13 -8.92 12.12
CA HIS A 33 5.64 -9.75 11.03
C HIS A 33 5.31 -9.13 9.69
N ALA A 34 6.15 -9.39 8.70
CA ALA A 34 5.92 -8.94 7.33
C ALA A 34 6.43 -10.00 6.35
N LEU A 35 5.89 -9.96 5.14
CA LEU A 35 6.43 -10.68 3.99
C LEU A 35 7.23 -9.71 3.14
N LEU A 36 8.46 -10.10 2.83
CA LEU A 36 9.42 -9.29 2.08
C LEU A 36 9.76 -9.99 0.77
N TRP A 37 9.51 -9.32 -0.36
CA TRP A 37 9.96 -9.75 -1.68
C TRP A 37 11.13 -8.90 -2.13
N ARG A 38 12.12 -9.54 -2.76
CA ARG A 38 13.28 -8.87 -3.34
C ARG A 38 13.30 -9.03 -4.85
N PRO A 39 13.66 -7.98 -5.59
CA PRO A 39 13.92 -8.09 -7.02
C PRO A 39 15.20 -8.88 -7.27
N GLN A 40 15.35 -9.36 -8.50
CA GLN A 40 16.60 -9.98 -8.92
C GLN A 40 17.67 -8.93 -9.19
N GLY A 41 18.94 -9.30 -9.03
CA GLY A 41 20.08 -8.45 -9.33
C GLY A 41 20.79 -7.90 -8.09
N ARG A 42 21.56 -6.85 -8.30
CA ARG A 42 22.32 -6.17 -7.25
C ARG A 42 21.72 -4.79 -7.01
N GLY A 43 21.37 -4.52 -5.74
CA GLY A 43 20.89 -3.21 -5.31
C GLY A 43 21.96 -2.10 -5.41
N PRO A 44 21.68 -0.90 -4.87
CA PRO A 44 20.47 -0.65 -4.06
C PRO A 44 19.22 -0.48 -4.92
N PHE A 45 18.11 -1.02 -4.44
CA PHE A 45 16.79 -1.00 -5.08
C PHE A 45 15.87 0.05 -4.45
N PRO A 46 14.94 0.65 -5.22
CA PRO A 46 13.81 1.34 -4.63
C PRO A 46 12.92 0.36 -3.84
N ALA A 47 12.19 0.87 -2.87
CA ALA A 47 11.36 0.02 -2.02
C ALA A 47 9.93 0.56 -1.85
N VAL A 48 9.00 -0.34 -1.56
CA VAL A 48 7.59 -0.03 -1.35
C VAL A 48 7.07 -0.73 -0.10
N LEU A 49 6.48 0.07 0.81
CA LEU A 49 5.69 -0.41 1.94
C LEU A 49 4.23 -0.52 1.53
N LEU A 50 3.58 -1.66 1.76
CA LEU A 50 2.14 -1.80 1.63
C LEU A 50 1.43 -1.62 2.98
N ASN A 51 0.43 -0.74 3.00
CA ASN A 51 -0.54 -0.57 4.07
C ASN A 51 -1.87 -1.20 3.66
N HIS A 52 -2.17 -2.40 4.16
CA HIS A 52 -3.42 -3.12 3.87
C HIS A 52 -4.67 -2.43 4.46
N GLY A 53 -5.88 -2.86 4.08
CA GLY A 53 -7.14 -2.41 4.66
C GLY A 53 -7.28 -2.73 6.16
N SER A 54 -8.36 -2.26 6.79
CA SER A 54 -8.58 -2.44 8.24
C SER A 54 -9.07 -3.83 8.61
N GLY A 55 -9.92 -4.40 7.77
CA GLY A 55 -10.66 -5.57 8.12
C GLY A 55 -11.19 -6.32 6.93
N ARG A 56 -12.01 -7.28 7.24
CA ARG A 56 -12.55 -8.20 6.27
C ARG A 56 -14.02 -8.37 6.50
N SER A 57 -14.79 -7.89 5.56
CA SER A 57 -16.12 -8.46 5.44
C SER A 57 -15.97 -9.97 5.14
N ARG A 58 -16.99 -10.75 5.50
CA ARG A 58 -17.04 -12.18 5.14
C ARG A 58 -16.86 -12.36 3.63
N GLU A 59 -17.36 -11.42 2.85
CA GLU A 59 -17.27 -11.40 1.39
C GLU A 59 -15.83 -11.19 0.89
N GLN A 60 -15.07 -10.26 1.50
CA GLN A 60 -13.65 -10.09 1.20
C GLN A 60 -12.83 -11.34 1.50
N LEU A 61 -13.10 -12.00 2.63
CA LEU A 61 -12.44 -13.26 2.97
C LEU A 61 -12.70 -14.37 1.97
N GLN A 62 -13.94 -14.47 1.47
CA GLN A 62 -14.27 -15.47 0.45
C GLN A 62 -13.56 -15.20 -0.88
N ARG A 63 -13.43 -13.93 -1.29
CA ARG A 63 -12.82 -13.56 -2.56
C ARG A 63 -11.30 -13.54 -2.53
N LEU A 64 -10.72 -12.92 -1.55
CA LEU A 64 -9.28 -12.66 -1.50
C LEU A 64 -8.51 -13.69 -0.67
N GLY A 65 -9.21 -14.44 0.17
CA GLY A 65 -8.57 -15.34 1.12
C GLY A 65 -7.81 -14.60 2.22
N PRO A 66 -6.91 -15.27 2.95
CA PRO A 66 -6.12 -14.69 4.01
C PRO A 66 -5.19 -13.57 3.53
N TYR A 67 -4.73 -12.71 4.45
CA TYR A 67 -3.85 -11.58 4.11
C TYR A 67 -2.54 -12.03 3.46
N GLU A 68 -2.04 -13.20 3.82
CA GLU A 68 -0.86 -13.82 3.21
C GLU A 68 -1.08 -14.05 1.71
N ARG A 69 -2.26 -14.55 1.33
CA ARG A 69 -2.63 -14.71 -0.08
C ARG A 69 -2.72 -13.37 -0.81
N GLN A 70 -3.22 -12.34 -0.14
CA GLN A 70 -3.26 -10.98 -0.71
C GLN A 70 -1.83 -10.44 -0.94
N ALA A 71 -0.93 -10.73 -0.01
CA ALA A 71 0.48 -10.41 -0.15
C ALA A 71 1.12 -11.14 -1.33
N ASP A 72 0.81 -12.43 -1.52
CA ASP A 72 1.30 -13.24 -2.65
C ASP A 72 0.80 -12.76 -4.02
N ILE A 73 -0.34 -12.06 -4.08
CA ILE A 73 -0.80 -11.42 -5.31
C ILE A 73 0.10 -10.24 -5.68
N LEU A 74 0.51 -9.42 -4.71
CA LEU A 74 1.18 -8.16 -4.96
C LEU A 74 2.71 -8.26 -4.96
N GLY A 75 3.28 -9.05 -4.06
CA GLY A 75 4.73 -9.11 -3.88
C GLY A 75 5.50 -9.43 -5.15
N PRO A 76 5.13 -10.48 -5.93
CA PRO A 76 5.78 -10.79 -7.20
C PRO A 76 5.65 -9.67 -8.24
N VAL A 77 4.55 -8.88 -8.19
CA VAL A 77 4.31 -7.76 -9.11
C VAL A 77 5.36 -6.67 -8.88
N PHE A 78 5.56 -6.24 -7.63
CA PHE A 78 6.55 -5.22 -7.30
C PHE A 78 7.99 -5.73 -7.50
N ALA A 79 8.28 -6.97 -7.12
CA ALA A 79 9.61 -7.56 -7.27
C ALA A 79 10.04 -7.65 -8.75
N ARG A 80 9.16 -8.08 -9.68
CA ARG A 80 9.50 -8.12 -11.11
C ARG A 80 9.73 -6.76 -11.74
N HIS A 81 9.15 -5.69 -11.14
CA HIS A 81 9.40 -4.30 -11.53
C HIS A 81 10.65 -3.71 -10.86
N GLY A 82 11.41 -4.50 -10.10
CA GLY A 82 12.67 -4.07 -9.50
C GLY A 82 12.53 -3.31 -8.19
N TYR A 83 11.44 -3.51 -7.45
CA TYR A 83 11.20 -2.92 -6.14
C TYR A 83 11.34 -3.97 -5.03
N VAL A 84 12.03 -3.63 -3.96
CA VAL A 84 11.87 -4.35 -2.69
C VAL A 84 10.47 -4.04 -2.16
N PHE A 85 9.69 -5.06 -1.85
CA PHE A 85 8.30 -4.90 -1.44
C PHE A 85 8.06 -5.53 -0.08
N LEU A 86 7.54 -4.72 0.85
CA LEU A 86 7.19 -5.14 2.21
C LEU A 86 5.68 -5.10 2.41
N TYR A 87 5.07 -6.27 2.60
CA TYR A 87 3.70 -6.41 3.05
C TYR A 87 3.70 -6.53 4.57
N LEU A 88 3.50 -5.41 5.26
CA LEU A 88 3.49 -5.38 6.71
C LEU A 88 2.13 -5.81 7.25
N PHE A 89 2.08 -6.88 8.04
CA PHE A 89 0.89 -7.22 8.82
C PHE A 89 0.88 -6.33 10.07
N ARG A 90 0.00 -5.31 10.06
CA ARG A 90 -0.14 -4.46 11.23
C ARG A 90 -0.74 -5.25 12.39
N ARG A 91 -0.59 -4.74 13.61
CA ARG A 91 -1.05 -5.43 14.84
C ARG A 91 -2.47 -5.99 14.72
N GLY A 92 -2.67 -7.21 15.22
CA GLY A 92 -3.94 -7.91 15.21
C GLY A 92 -4.34 -8.53 13.87
N VAL A 93 -3.44 -8.56 12.85
CA VAL A 93 -3.77 -9.01 11.50
C VAL A 93 -2.75 -10.00 10.95
N GLY A 94 -3.20 -11.05 10.25
CA GLY A 94 -2.36 -12.02 9.56
C GLY A 94 -1.29 -12.62 10.46
N LEU A 95 -0.03 -12.59 10.05
CA LEU A 95 1.09 -13.10 10.84
C LEU A 95 1.37 -12.31 12.14
N SER A 96 0.74 -11.15 12.33
CA SER A 96 0.80 -10.34 13.57
C SER A 96 -0.50 -10.40 14.37
N ALA A 97 -1.33 -11.43 14.17
CA ALA A 97 -2.63 -11.55 14.83
C ALA A 97 -2.54 -11.65 16.37
N ASP A 98 -1.44 -12.16 16.89
CA ASP A 98 -1.13 -12.27 18.31
C ASP A 98 -0.58 -10.97 18.93
N GLN A 99 -0.33 -9.94 18.14
CA GLN A 99 0.28 -8.67 18.57
C GLN A 99 -0.74 -7.59 18.94
N GLY A 100 -1.96 -8.00 19.29
CA GLY A 100 -3.03 -7.12 19.75
C GLY A 100 -4.35 -7.38 19.05
N VAL A 101 -5.32 -6.49 19.29
CA VAL A 101 -6.64 -6.55 18.63
C VAL A 101 -6.58 -5.80 17.31
N SER A 102 -7.20 -6.34 16.27
CA SER A 102 -7.24 -5.70 14.95
C SER A 102 -7.97 -4.35 14.99
N ALA A 103 -7.59 -3.44 14.09
CA ALA A 103 -8.28 -2.15 14.00
C ALA A 103 -9.78 -2.31 13.71
N GLU A 104 -10.17 -3.32 12.90
CA GLU A 104 -11.57 -3.57 12.59
C GLU A 104 -12.34 -4.04 13.82
N ASP A 105 -11.83 -5.03 14.55
CA ASP A 105 -12.50 -5.53 15.76
C ASP A 105 -12.65 -4.43 16.83
N LEU A 106 -11.62 -3.57 16.98
CA LEU A 106 -11.70 -2.40 17.86
C LEU A 106 -12.80 -1.43 17.41
N MET A 107 -12.86 -1.12 16.11
CA MET A 107 -13.88 -0.22 15.57
C MET A 107 -15.28 -0.82 15.60
N ASP A 108 -15.42 -2.13 15.43
CA ASP A 108 -16.70 -2.83 15.55
C ASP A 108 -17.21 -2.84 17.00
N GLY A 109 -16.32 -3.11 17.95
CA GLY A 109 -16.64 -3.00 19.38
C GLY A 109 -17.09 -1.59 19.76
N GLU A 110 -16.38 -0.57 19.27
CA GLU A 110 -16.73 0.83 19.53
C GLU A 110 -18.06 1.21 18.85
N SER A 111 -18.31 0.69 17.64
CA SER A 111 -19.57 0.88 16.93
C SER A 111 -20.76 0.28 17.69
N ALA A 112 -20.57 -0.90 18.28
CA ALA A 112 -21.59 -1.56 19.08
C ALA A 112 -21.90 -0.80 20.38
N ALA A 113 -20.90 -0.18 20.99
CA ALA A 113 -21.04 0.56 22.25
C ALA A 113 -21.53 2.00 22.06
N HIS A 114 -21.04 2.70 21.03
CA HIS A 114 -21.19 4.15 20.85
C HIS A 114 -21.67 4.56 19.44
N GLY A 115 -22.10 3.59 18.62
CA GLY A 115 -22.62 3.83 17.29
C GLY A 115 -21.55 4.30 16.27
N GLN A 116 -22.02 4.81 15.14
CA GLN A 116 -21.15 5.21 14.03
C GLN A 116 -20.19 6.35 14.40
N GLU A 117 -20.60 7.26 15.28
CA GLU A 117 -19.74 8.37 15.71
C GLU A 117 -18.55 7.88 16.53
N GLY A 118 -18.77 6.96 17.48
CA GLY A 118 -17.69 6.31 18.23
C GLY A 118 -16.74 5.57 17.29
N ARG A 119 -17.27 4.76 16.37
CA ARG A 119 -16.46 4.09 15.34
C ARG A 119 -15.58 5.07 14.56
N ASN A 120 -16.14 6.17 14.08
CA ASN A 120 -15.41 7.18 13.31
C ASN A 120 -14.30 7.87 14.13
N ALA A 121 -14.59 8.19 15.38
CA ALA A 121 -13.63 8.81 16.30
C ALA A 121 -12.46 7.85 16.59
N LEU A 122 -12.77 6.59 16.85
CA LEU A 122 -11.74 5.56 17.08
C LEU A 122 -10.93 5.28 15.82
N GLN A 123 -11.55 5.22 14.64
CA GLN A 123 -10.85 5.08 13.37
C GLN A 123 -9.77 6.16 13.20
N LEU A 124 -10.13 7.42 13.37
CA LEU A 124 -9.17 8.52 13.25
C LEU A 124 -8.05 8.41 14.29
N LYS A 125 -8.39 8.11 15.54
CA LYS A 125 -7.40 7.87 16.60
C LYS A 125 -6.41 6.76 16.24
N LEU A 126 -6.89 5.63 15.76
CA LEU A 126 -6.05 4.49 15.36
C LEU A 126 -5.12 4.87 14.18
N LEU A 127 -5.64 5.58 13.18
CA LEU A 127 -4.86 6.07 12.04
C LEU A 127 -3.72 7.00 12.46
N GLU A 128 -3.93 7.82 13.48
CA GLU A 128 -2.92 8.79 13.94
C GLU A 128 -1.96 8.25 15.02
N THR A 129 -2.27 7.08 15.61
CA THR A 129 -1.50 6.52 16.72
C THR A 129 -0.91 5.15 16.40
N SER A 130 -1.54 4.08 16.82
CA SER A 130 -0.98 2.73 16.74
C SER A 130 -0.73 2.26 15.31
N GLN A 131 -1.64 2.52 14.39
CA GLN A 131 -1.47 2.13 12.99
C GLN A 131 -0.40 2.97 12.28
N MET A 132 -0.28 4.24 12.64
CA MET A 132 0.82 5.10 12.18
C MET A 132 2.17 4.62 12.71
N SER A 133 2.24 4.26 13.98
CA SER A 133 3.47 3.69 14.57
C SER A 133 3.93 2.44 13.83
N ASP A 134 3.00 1.54 13.50
CA ASP A 134 3.30 0.32 12.74
C ASP A 134 3.82 0.66 11.33
N ALA A 135 3.18 1.59 10.62
CA ALA A 135 3.59 2.00 9.28
C ALA A 135 4.97 2.69 9.26
N LEU A 136 5.24 3.57 10.24
CA LEU A 136 6.55 4.22 10.39
C LEU A 136 7.66 3.19 10.68
N ALA A 137 7.38 2.18 11.51
CA ALA A 137 8.32 1.09 11.76
C ALA A 137 8.62 0.29 10.48
N GLY A 138 7.61 0.03 9.64
CA GLY A 138 7.78 -0.60 8.34
C GLY A 138 8.67 0.21 7.39
N LEU A 139 8.50 1.54 7.34
CA LEU A 139 9.39 2.42 6.56
C LEU A 139 10.81 2.42 7.09
N ALA A 140 10.97 2.50 8.42
CA ALA A 140 12.29 2.46 9.05
C ALA A 140 13.01 1.13 8.77
N PHE A 141 12.28 0.01 8.85
CA PHE A 141 12.79 -1.32 8.51
C PHE A 141 13.29 -1.37 7.05
N LEU A 142 12.47 -0.92 6.09
CA LEU A 142 12.87 -0.89 4.68
C LEU A 142 14.13 -0.06 4.45
N ARG A 143 14.21 1.14 5.04
CA ARG A 143 15.37 2.03 4.90
C ARG A 143 16.65 1.48 5.53
N ALA A 144 16.53 0.57 6.49
CA ALA A 144 17.67 -0.07 7.14
C ALA A 144 18.23 -1.27 6.37
N LEU A 145 17.51 -1.79 5.36
CA LEU A 145 17.98 -2.91 4.54
C LEU A 145 19.15 -2.48 3.65
N PRO A 146 20.28 -3.21 3.65
CA PRO A 146 21.48 -2.83 2.89
C PRO A 146 21.27 -2.81 1.37
N GLU A 147 20.31 -3.59 0.87
CA GLU A 147 19.94 -3.65 -0.54
C GLU A 147 18.93 -2.58 -0.97
N VAL A 148 18.44 -1.74 -0.05
CA VAL A 148 17.45 -0.68 -0.32
C VAL A 148 18.13 0.68 -0.46
N ASP A 149 17.76 1.44 -1.49
CA ASP A 149 18.04 2.87 -1.55
C ASP A 149 17.11 3.62 -0.59
N ALA A 150 17.62 3.95 0.59
CA ALA A 150 16.84 4.59 1.66
C ALA A 150 16.18 5.91 1.25
N HIS A 151 16.68 6.58 0.20
CA HIS A 151 16.11 7.81 -0.36
C HIS A 151 15.01 7.56 -1.40
N ASN A 152 14.79 6.31 -1.78
CA ASN A 152 13.81 5.90 -2.79
C ASN A 152 12.81 4.90 -2.20
N VAL A 153 12.06 5.33 -1.19
CA VAL A 153 11.00 4.53 -0.54
C VAL A 153 9.65 5.17 -0.77
N ALA A 154 8.68 4.38 -1.23
CA ALA A 154 7.30 4.77 -1.43
C ALA A 154 6.36 3.94 -0.54
N ALA A 155 5.10 4.39 -0.44
CA ALA A 155 4.04 3.63 0.22
C ALA A 155 2.86 3.43 -0.72
N VAL A 156 2.26 2.25 -0.66
CA VAL A 156 1.00 1.90 -1.32
C VAL A 156 -0.01 1.57 -0.24
N GLY A 157 -1.22 2.10 -0.33
CA GLY A 157 -2.25 1.83 0.67
C GLY A 157 -3.60 1.49 0.06
N HIS A 158 -4.33 0.59 0.71
CA HIS A 158 -5.66 0.18 0.30
C HIS A 158 -6.69 0.49 1.39
N SER A 159 -7.83 1.10 1.02
CA SER A 159 -8.96 1.34 1.93
C SER A 159 -8.53 2.12 3.19
N PHE A 160 -8.67 1.56 4.38
CA PHE A 160 -8.12 2.11 5.63
C PHE A 160 -6.61 2.40 5.52
N GLY A 161 -5.84 1.46 4.92
CA GLY A 161 -4.42 1.64 4.64
C GLY A 161 -4.16 2.76 3.63
N GLY A 162 -5.11 3.07 2.74
CA GLY A 162 -5.07 4.24 1.86
C GLY A 162 -5.12 5.55 2.66
N SER A 163 -6.06 5.65 3.61
CA SER A 163 -6.11 6.79 4.54
C SER A 163 -4.84 6.92 5.38
N LEU A 164 -4.33 5.78 5.88
CA LEU A 164 -3.07 5.74 6.61
C LEU A 164 -1.89 6.22 5.75
N THR A 165 -1.84 5.84 4.48
CA THR A 165 -0.77 6.22 3.55
C THR A 165 -0.79 7.72 3.24
N ILE A 166 -1.96 8.36 3.17
CA ILE A 166 -2.08 9.83 3.05
C ILE A 166 -1.49 10.52 4.28
N LEU A 167 -1.84 10.06 5.49
CA LEU A 167 -1.31 10.60 6.74
C LEU A 167 0.18 10.29 6.92
N LEU A 168 0.64 9.14 6.46
CA LEU A 168 2.04 8.76 6.47
C LEU A 168 2.88 9.69 5.58
N ALA A 169 2.37 10.07 4.40
CA ALA A 169 3.03 11.01 3.50
C ALA A 169 3.13 12.43 4.06
N GLU A 170 2.24 12.82 4.97
CA GLU A 170 2.38 14.05 5.75
C GLU A 170 3.44 13.91 6.85
N ARG A 171 3.46 12.78 7.53
CA ARG A 171 4.30 12.51 8.70
C ARG A 171 5.76 12.25 8.35
N ASP A 172 6.00 11.60 7.21
CA ASP A 172 7.34 11.23 6.74
C ASP A 172 7.74 12.11 5.54
N PRO A 173 8.61 13.13 5.74
CA PRO A 173 9.02 14.04 4.68
C PRO A 173 9.92 13.40 3.63
N ASP A 174 10.50 12.24 3.90
CA ASP A 174 11.41 11.52 3.02
C ASP A 174 10.69 10.48 2.16
N LEU A 175 9.36 10.33 2.32
CA LEU A 175 8.56 9.46 1.46
C LEU A 175 8.54 10.03 0.02
N ARG A 176 8.94 9.23 -0.95
CA ARG A 176 9.11 9.67 -2.35
C ARG A 176 7.82 9.70 -3.15
N ALA A 177 6.91 8.79 -2.84
CA ALA A 177 5.62 8.67 -3.53
C ALA A 177 4.60 7.95 -2.65
N ALA A 178 3.32 8.23 -2.87
CA ALA A 178 2.21 7.53 -2.24
C ALA A 178 1.19 7.11 -3.30
N VAL A 179 0.78 5.85 -3.31
CA VAL A 179 -0.28 5.34 -4.18
C VAL A 179 -1.45 4.88 -3.31
N ILE A 180 -2.62 5.38 -3.58
CA ILE A 180 -3.81 5.21 -2.73
C ILE A 180 -4.90 4.50 -3.54
N PHE A 181 -5.16 3.25 -3.22
CA PHE A 181 -6.26 2.47 -3.79
C PHE A 181 -7.47 2.51 -2.88
N SER A 182 -8.62 2.91 -3.41
CA SER A 182 -9.90 2.84 -2.71
C SER A 182 -9.88 3.49 -1.31
N GLY A 183 -9.14 4.59 -1.17
CA GLY A 183 -8.86 5.23 0.12
C GLY A 183 -10.13 5.59 0.89
N ALA A 184 -10.11 5.41 2.21
CA ALA A 184 -11.19 5.61 3.16
C ALA A 184 -12.47 4.77 2.92
N GLY A 185 -12.72 4.24 1.72
CA GLY A 185 -13.92 3.45 1.42
C GLY A 185 -15.20 4.14 1.92
N TYR A 186 -16.00 3.44 2.72
CA TYR A 186 -17.23 4.01 3.33
C TYR A 186 -16.99 5.20 4.24
N SER A 187 -15.81 5.29 4.86
CA SER A 187 -15.58 6.27 5.93
C SER A 187 -15.51 7.69 5.39
N TRP A 188 -15.15 7.87 4.11
CA TRP A 188 -15.11 9.20 3.51
C TRP A 188 -16.45 9.92 3.61
N ASP A 189 -17.54 9.26 3.23
CA ASP A 189 -18.86 9.88 3.22
C ASP A 189 -19.52 9.93 4.61
N ARG A 190 -19.07 9.09 5.55
CA ARG A 190 -19.65 8.95 6.88
C ARG A 190 -18.90 9.64 8.00
N SER A 191 -17.66 10.10 7.76
CA SER A 191 -16.81 10.75 8.77
C SER A 191 -16.32 12.12 8.32
N PRO A 192 -17.04 13.21 8.63
CA PRO A 192 -16.60 14.57 8.33
C PRO A 192 -15.20 14.88 8.89
N ARG A 193 -14.91 14.44 10.12
CA ARG A 193 -13.60 14.64 10.76
C ARG A 193 -12.46 13.95 10.01
N LEU A 194 -12.69 12.74 9.49
CA LEU A 194 -11.70 12.05 8.65
C LEU A 194 -11.46 12.83 7.35
N ARG A 195 -12.53 13.30 6.68
CA ARG A 195 -12.39 14.14 5.47
C ARG A 195 -11.55 15.39 5.72
N GLU A 196 -11.91 16.15 6.75
CA GLU A 196 -11.18 17.37 7.15
C GLU A 196 -9.72 17.06 7.42
N ARG A 197 -9.45 15.97 8.14
CA ARG A 197 -8.08 15.55 8.49
C ARG A 197 -7.25 15.17 7.27
N LEU A 198 -7.82 14.42 6.31
CA LEU A 198 -7.12 14.01 5.08
C LEU A 198 -6.91 15.20 4.14
N LEU A 199 -7.89 16.12 4.03
CA LEU A 199 -7.74 17.38 3.29
C LEU A 199 -6.64 18.27 3.88
N ALA A 200 -6.53 18.33 5.21
CA ALA A 200 -5.45 19.05 5.88
C ALA A 200 -4.08 18.40 5.63
N ALA A 201 -4.00 17.06 5.67
CA ALA A 201 -2.76 16.33 5.43
C ALA A 201 -2.17 16.66 4.05
N VAL A 202 -2.97 16.57 2.98
CA VAL A 202 -2.49 16.88 1.63
C VAL A 202 -2.16 18.34 1.43
N ALA A 203 -2.76 19.23 2.22
CA ALA A 203 -2.47 20.67 2.18
C ALA A 203 -1.14 21.01 2.85
N HIS A 204 -0.76 20.31 3.91
CA HIS A 204 0.45 20.63 4.68
C HIS A 204 1.72 20.28 3.89
N ARG A 205 2.15 19.04 3.91
CA ARG A 205 3.31 18.57 3.15
C ARG A 205 3.07 17.12 2.77
N ALA A 206 3.06 16.84 1.49
CA ALA A 206 2.80 15.50 1.02
C ALA A 206 3.76 15.13 -0.12
N ALA A 207 4.20 13.89 -0.13
CA ALA A 207 4.81 13.29 -1.30
C ALA A 207 3.85 13.36 -2.51
N PRO A 208 4.32 13.30 -3.75
CA PRO A 208 3.46 13.10 -4.92
C PRO A 208 2.52 11.92 -4.70
N MET A 209 1.22 12.11 -5.01
CA MET A 209 0.17 11.13 -4.74
C MET A 209 -0.50 10.64 -6.02
N PHE A 210 -0.84 9.35 -6.05
CA PHE A 210 -1.65 8.77 -7.10
C PHE A 210 -2.88 8.09 -6.49
N PHE A 211 -4.07 8.64 -6.75
CA PHE A 211 -5.35 8.10 -6.31
C PHE A 211 -5.93 7.17 -7.37
N ILE A 212 -6.34 5.99 -6.97
CA ILE A 212 -6.84 4.93 -7.84
C ILE A 212 -8.13 4.37 -7.27
N HIS A 213 -9.17 4.33 -8.12
CA HIS A 213 -10.46 3.71 -7.83
C HIS A 213 -10.94 2.90 -9.04
N ALA A 214 -11.83 1.95 -8.83
CA ALA A 214 -12.73 1.46 -9.86
C ALA A 214 -14.06 2.23 -9.78
N GLU A 215 -14.77 2.40 -10.89
CA GLU A 215 -16.06 3.12 -10.92
C GLU A 215 -17.11 2.51 -9.98
N ASN A 216 -17.06 1.19 -9.78
CA ASN A 216 -17.94 0.47 -8.88
C ASN A 216 -17.40 0.28 -7.45
N ASP A 217 -16.43 1.10 -7.02
CA ASP A 217 -16.02 1.18 -5.60
C ASP A 217 -17.18 1.74 -4.74
N TYR A 218 -17.14 1.56 -3.44
CA TYR A 218 -18.09 2.15 -2.49
C TYR A 218 -18.24 3.66 -2.64
N SER A 219 -17.13 4.34 -2.91
CA SER A 219 -17.07 5.77 -3.18
C SER A 219 -15.76 6.12 -3.88
N VAL A 220 -15.84 6.93 -4.91
CA VAL A 220 -14.68 7.54 -5.59
C VAL A 220 -14.42 8.98 -5.11
N THR A 221 -15.25 9.46 -4.18
CA THR A 221 -15.27 10.88 -3.78
C THR A 221 -14.02 11.31 -3.03
N LEU A 222 -13.34 10.40 -2.31
CA LEU A 222 -12.03 10.71 -1.73
C LEU A 222 -11.04 11.12 -2.82
N GLY A 223 -10.90 10.28 -3.86
CA GLY A 223 -9.95 10.54 -4.94
C GLY A 223 -10.22 11.88 -5.61
N THR A 224 -11.47 12.14 -6.01
CA THR A 224 -11.84 13.38 -6.70
C THR A 224 -11.69 14.62 -5.83
N ALA A 225 -12.00 14.52 -4.53
CA ALA A 225 -11.87 15.66 -3.62
C ALA A 225 -10.40 16.02 -3.32
N LEU A 226 -9.54 14.98 -3.12
CA LEU A 226 -8.12 15.21 -2.87
C LEU A 226 -7.37 15.63 -4.14
N ASP A 227 -7.74 15.11 -5.30
CA ASP A 227 -7.26 15.56 -6.62
C ASP A 227 -7.52 17.06 -6.80
N ALA A 228 -8.79 17.48 -6.65
CA ALA A 228 -9.16 18.89 -6.76
C ALA A 228 -8.41 19.77 -5.75
N ARG A 229 -8.21 19.27 -4.52
CA ARG A 229 -7.46 20.02 -3.49
C ARG A 229 -5.99 20.17 -3.84
N LEU A 230 -5.34 19.10 -4.31
CA LEU A 230 -3.93 19.13 -4.71
C LEU A 230 -3.71 19.97 -5.97
N GLN A 231 -4.66 19.96 -6.91
CA GLN A 231 -4.65 20.82 -8.09
C GLN A 231 -4.69 22.31 -7.68
N GLN A 232 -5.59 22.69 -6.77
CA GLN A 232 -5.66 24.06 -6.24
C GLN A 232 -4.35 24.50 -5.57
N LEU A 233 -3.63 23.56 -4.95
CA LEU A 233 -2.37 23.81 -4.26
C LEU A 233 -1.13 23.73 -5.17
N GLY A 234 -1.30 23.36 -6.45
CA GLY A 234 -0.21 23.17 -7.40
C GLY A 234 0.74 22.03 -7.02
N LYS A 235 0.26 21.02 -6.27
CA LYS A 235 1.08 19.89 -5.81
C LYS A 235 1.04 18.72 -6.81
N PRO A 236 2.15 17.99 -7.01
CA PRO A 236 2.19 16.85 -7.92
C PRO A 236 1.24 15.73 -7.46
N HIS A 237 0.32 15.35 -8.33
CA HIS A 237 -0.63 14.28 -8.06
C HIS A 237 -1.16 13.68 -9.37
N ARG A 238 -1.82 12.52 -9.26
CA ARG A 238 -2.59 11.86 -10.32
C ARG A 238 -3.87 11.28 -9.73
N LEU A 239 -4.91 11.26 -10.54
CA LEU A 239 -6.14 10.51 -10.28
C LEU A 239 -6.44 9.64 -11.48
N LYS A 240 -6.79 8.37 -11.25
CA LYS A 240 -7.36 7.50 -12.26
C LYS A 240 -8.50 6.68 -11.69
N ILE A 241 -9.67 6.80 -12.32
CA ILE A 241 -10.82 5.97 -12.05
C ILE A 241 -10.92 4.99 -13.21
N TYR A 242 -10.79 3.71 -12.90
CA TYR A 242 -10.84 2.62 -13.88
C TYR A 242 -12.28 2.17 -14.10
N PRO A 243 -12.60 1.58 -15.27
CA PRO A 243 -13.89 0.95 -15.48
C PRO A 243 -14.23 -0.05 -14.37
N PRO A 244 -15.53 -0.37 -14.17
CA PRO A 244 -15.96 -1.34 -13.19
C PRO A 244 -15.20 -2.67 -13.32
N ILE A 245 -14.87 -3.30 -12.19
CA ILE A 245 -14.32 -4.64 -12.15
C ILE A 245 -15.26 -5.60 -11.41
N GLY A 246 -15.37 -6.81 -11.92
CA GLY A 246 -16.33 -7.78 -11.37
C GLY A 246 -17.77 -7.33 -11.50
N GLN A 247 -18.60 -7.64 -10.51
CA GLN A 247 -20.04 -7.40 -10.58
C GLN A 247 -20.60 -6.65 -9.35
N THR A 248 -19.79 -6.47 -8.32
CA THR A 248 -20.23 -5.90 -7.04
C THR A 248 -19.41 -4.66 -6.67
N VAL A 249 -19.92 -3.86 -5.75
CA VAL A 249 -19.17 -2.74 -5.17
C VAL A 249 -17.94 -3.23 -4.40
N GLU A 250 -18.03 -4.44 -3.82
CA GLU A 250 -16.90 -5.07 -3.15
C GLU A 250 -15.77 -5.41 -4.14
N ASP A 251 -16.12 -5.89 -5.35
CA ASP A 251 -15.11 -6.13 -6.40
C ASP A 251 -14.39 -4.83 -6.76
N GLY A 252 -15.13 -3.74 -6.91
CA GLY A 252 -14.56 -2.41 -7.15
C GLY A 252 -13.67 -1.95 -6.02
N HIS A 253 -14.09 -2.19 -4.77
CA HIS A 253 -13.32 -1.78 -3.59
C HIS A 253 -11.98 -2.52 -3.48
N VAL A 254 -11.94 -3.80 -3.84
CA VAL A 254 -10.71 -4.61 -3.81
C VAL A 254 -9.94 -4.59 -5.14
N PHE A 255 -10.10 -3.55 -5.93
CA PHE A 255 -9.45 -3.35 -7.23
C PHE A 255 -7.92 -3.52 -7.19
N LEU A 256 -7.27 -3.13 -6.10
CA LEU A 256 -5.84 -3.37 -5.89
C LEU A 256 -5.44 -4.82 -6.17
N TYR A 257 -6.26 -5.77 -5.76
CA TYR A 257 -5.96 -7.20 -5.86
C TYR A 257 -6.54 -7.85 -7.12
N LEU A 258 -7.74 -7.44 -7.53
CA LEU A 258 -8.42 -8.02 -8.70
C LEU A 258 -8.02 -7.37 -10.03
N GLY A 259 -7.59 -6.12 -9.99
CA GLY A 259 -7.30 -5.29 -11.16
C GLY A 259 -5.83 -5.16 -11.52
N VAL A 260 -4.95 -6.05 -11.06
CA VAL A 260 -3.48 -5.93 -11.23
C VAL A 260 -3.09 -5.60 -12.67
N SER A 261 -3.57 -6.36 -13.65
CA SER A 261 -3.23 -6.16 -15.06
C SER A 261 -3.67 -4.80 -15.61
N ALA A 262 -4.68 -4.18 -15.02
CA ALA A 262 -5.18 -2.88 -15.43
C ALA A 262 -4.34 -1.73 -14.84
N TRP A 263 -4.06 -1.77 -13.54
CA TRP A 263 -3.36 -0.67 -12.86
C TRP A 263 -1.84 -0.76 -12.93
N GLU A 264 -1.27 -1.94 -13.16
CA GLU A 264 0.17 -2.19 -13.13
C GLU A 264 0.98 -1.22 -14.00
N PRO A 265 0.64 -0.98 -15.28
CA PRO A 265 1.41 -0.07 -16.13
C PRO A 265 1.43 1.38 -15.58
N ASP A 266 0.30 1.87 -15.10
CA ASP A 266 0.16 3.25 -14.63
C ASP A 266 0.88 3.48 -13.29
N VAL A 267 0.77 2.53 -12.38
CA VAL A 267 1.43 2.61 -11.07
C VAL A 267 2.95 2.60 -11.23
N PHE A 268 3.49 1.69 -12.05
CA PHE A 268 4.93 1.66 -12.24
C PHE A 268 5.45 2.83 -13.08
N ALA A 269 4.69 3.33 -14.05
CA ALA A 269 5.03 4.58 -14.73
C ALA A 269 5.13 5.76 -13.75
N PHE A 270 4.21 5.84 -12.77
CA PHE A 270 4.24 6.88 -11.72
C PHE A 270 5.42 6.69 -10.77
N LEU A 271 5.64 5.49 -10.26
CA LEU A 271 6.72 5.20 -9.34
C LEU A 271 8.09 5.37 -9.99
N ASP A 272 8.28 4.89 -11.22
CA ASP A 272 9.55 4.98 -11.95
C ASP A 272 9.94 6.43 -12.26
N GLU A 273 8.97 7.28 -12.57
CA GLU A 273 9.22 8.71 -12.78
C GLU A 273 9.81 9.41 -11.55
N LEU A 274 9.36 9.00 -10.35
CA LEU A 274 9.72 9.65 -9.09
C LEU A 274 10.91 9.00 -8.39
N MET A 275 11.13 7.69 -8.58
CA MET A 275 12.04 6.88 -7.76
C MET A 275 13.25 6.36 -8.55
N ARG A 276 13.16 6.19 -9.87
CA ARG A 276 14.33 5.79 -10.65
C ARG A 276 15.10 7.01 -11.06
N LYS A 277 16.39 7.06 -10.72
CA LYS A 277 17.30 8.07 -11.26
C LYS A 277 17.31 7.91 -12.78
N ARG A 278 16.98 8.97 -13.51
CA ARG A 278 17.33 9.03 -14.92
C ARG A 278 18.84 8.79 -15.01
N VAL A 279 19.24 7.69 -15.61
CA VAL A 279 20.63 7.53 -16.04
C VAL A 279 20.90 8.70 -17.01
N ARG A 280 21.69 9.67 -16.54
CA ARG A 280 22.16 10.78 -17.39
C ARG A 280 23.31 10.30 -18.24
#